data_7cdb6fef88c6233f65dd5c54985450f6
#
_entry.id   7cdb6fef88c6233f65dd5c54985450f6
#
_cell.length_a   1.000
_cell.length_b   1.000
_cell.length_c   1.000
_cell.angle_alpha   90.00
_cell.angle_beta   90.00
_cell.angle_gamma   90.00
#
_symmetry.space_group_name_H-M   'P 1'
#
loop_
_entity.id
_entity.type
_entity.pdbx_description
1 polymer ?
#
loop_
_entity_poly.entity_id
_entity_poly.type
_entity_poly.pdbx_seq_one_letter_code
_entity_poly.pdbx_strand_id
1 'polypeptide(L)'
;MYRLRNHSNIWLLGVVLAAGLSIGALKTKPPPDFPEDGAVLDVSGWSSRKSVEIIRPGAQQIELDLDVLSHAQRGFEDLRLMRDGEQVPYVIERTSIQRVLIPNVTVTNSTAPPAFTSWLFTLPKSNLPVTRLSCVARTPLFQREMNLYELIFDERDTNYNYSLKTETWTQTPNRKSKEFSLEFIPPEQTGSFVLETQNGDNPPIELESFRFFYQATRLFFKAEAGDQLFLYYGNSRADQPHYDLSLVADQLLAADKTAATLGNEEALKKSTWRASATSGKGGMVFWAILGLVVVVLLVVISRLLPKSESQPPK
;
A
#
# COMPACT_ATOMS: atom_id res chain seq x y z
N MET A 1 -62.87 -43.39 -60.47
CA MET A 1 -64.01 -42.63 -61.02
C MET A 1 -63.95 -41.20 -60.50
N TYR A 2 -63.82 -40.27 -61.43
CA TYR A 2 -64.18 -38.84 -61.36
C TYR A 2 -63.66 -37.99 -60.16
N ARG A 3 -63.07 -36.92 -60.39
CA ARG A 3 -62.89 -35.77 -61.27
C ARG A 3 -62.65 -34.51 -60.35
N LEU A 4 -61.53 -33.90 -60.57
CA LEU A 4 -61.28 -32.52 -61.04
C LEU A 4 -61.87 -31.32 -60.27
N ARG A 5 -60.96 -30.38 -60.14
CA ARG A 5 -61.11 -28.91 -60.31
C ARG A 5 -61.37 -28.09 -59.00
N ASN A 6 -60.86 -26.95 -58.75
CA ASN A 6 -60.13 -25.93 -59.51
C ASN A 6 -59.74 -24.79 -58.53
N HIS A 7 -58.64 -24.18 -58.78
CA HIS A 7 -58.25 -22.77 -58.53
C HIS A 7 -58.91 -21.92 -57.46
N SER A 8 -58.08 -21.33 -56.62
CA SER A 8 -58.02 -19.85 -56.60
C SER A 8 -56.81 -19.36 -55.80
N ASN A 9 -55.97 -18.60 -56.46
CA ASN A 9 -54.86 -17.82 -55.92
C ASN A 9 -55.42 -16.76 -54.95
N ILE A 10 -54.95 -16.77 -53.73
CA ILE A 10 -55.07 -15.64 -52.82
C ILE A 10 -53.68 -15.22 -52.45
N TRP A 11 -53.23 -14.11 -52.99
CA TRP A 11 -52.07 -13.37 -52.60
C TRP A 11 -52.34 -12.77 -51.21
N LEU A 12 -51.77 -13.34 -50.16
CA LEU A 12 -51.69 -12.67 -48.87
C LEU A 12 -50.37 -11.90 -48.80
N LEU A 13 -50.46 -10.60 -48.98
CA LEU A 13 -49.43 -9.61 -48.66
C LEU A 13 -49.08 -9.74 -47.16
N GLY A 14 -47.95 -10.37 -46.85
CA GLY A 14 -47.37 -10.32 -45.50
C GLY A 14 -46.73 -8.95 -45.29
N VAL A 15 -47.43 -8.08 -44.56
CA VAL A 15 -46.84 -6.85 -44.01
C VAL A 15 -45.89 -7.28 -42.89
N VAL A 16 -44.59 -7.31 -43.16
CA VAL A 16 -43.55 -7.44 -42.13
C VAL A 16 -43.45 -6.09 -41.41
N LEU A 17 -44.06 -6.01 -40.25
CA LEU A 17 -43.86 -4.91 -39.30
C LEU A 17 -42.45 -5.10 -38.70
N ALA A 18 -41.46 -4.40 -39.28
CA ALA A 18 -40.16 -4.25 -38.64
C ALA A 18 -40.31 -3.31 -37.42
N ALA A 19 -40.58 -3.90 -36.27
CA ALA A 19 -40.45 -3.18 -35.00
C ALA A 19 -38.96 -2.87 -34.78
N GLY A 20 -38.53 -1.68 -35.21
CA GLY A 20 -37.24 -1.14 -34.87
C GLY A 20 -37.13 -0.98 -33.36
N LEU A 21 -36.46 -1.89 -32.70
CA LEU A 21 -35.95 -1.70 -31.37
C LEU A 21 -34.88 -0.61 -31.44
N SER A 22 -35.30 0.63 -31.24
CA SER A 22 -34.41 1.72 -30.90
C SER A 22 -33.81 1.37 -29.56
N ILE A 23 -32.62 0.74 -29.54
CA ILE A 23 -31.77 0.70 -28.39
C ILE A 23 -31.39 2.16 -28.14
N GLY A 24 -32.15 2.82 -27.27
CA GLY A 24 -31.81 4.13 -26.77
C GLY A 24 -30.41 3.99 -26.13
N ALA A 25 -29.41 4.52 -26.82
CA ALA A 25 -28.13 4.74 -26.22
C ALA A 25 -28.40 5.52 -24.92
N LEU A 26 -28.19 4.89 -23.77
CA LEU A 26 -28.16 5.57 -22.50
C LEU A 26 -27.16 6.72 -22.69
N LYS A 27 -27.64 7.95 -22.73
CA LYS A 27 -26.79 9.13 -22.72
C LYS A 27 -26.06 9.08 -21.38
N THR A 28 -24.86 8.52 -21.37
CA THR A 28 -23.93 8.70 -20.28
C THR A 28 -23.76 10.20 -20.11
N LYS A 29 -24.07 10.68 -18.92
CA LYS A 29 -23.83 12.07 -18.55
C LYS A 29 -22.34 12.33 -18.79
N PRO A 30 -21.97 13.37 -19.57
CA PRO A 30 -20.55 13.66 -19.75
C PRO A 30 -19.92 13.83 -18.38
N PRO A 31 -18.69 13.31 -18.18
CA PRO A 31 -17.99 13.52 -16.92
C PRO A 31 -17.93 15.01 -16.64
N PRO A 32 -18.07 15.42 -15.38
CA PRO A 32 -17.93 16.83 -15.01
C PRO A 32 -16.57 17.36 -15.48
N ASP A 33 -16.51 18.64 -15.80
CA ASP A 33 -15.29 19.31 -16.20
C ASP A 33 -14.41 19.49 -14.96
N PHE A 34 -13.40 18.64 -14.82
CA PHE A 34 -12.43 18.67 -13.72
C PHE A 34 -11.14 19.31 -14.18
N PRO A 35 -10.37 19.97 -13.29
CA PRO A 35 -8.99 20.33 -13.55
C PRO A 35 -8.19 19.08 -13.95
N GLU A 36 -7.56 19.11 -15.10
CA GLU A 36 -6.75 17.99 -15.60
C GLU A 36 -5.30 18.11 -15.12
N ASP A 37 -4.83 19.34 -14.88
CA ASP A 37 -3.46 19.67 -14.52
C ASP A 37 -3.42 20.43 -13.21
N GLY A 38 -2.43 20.08 -12.40
CA GLY A 38 -2.05 20.75 -11.17
C GLY A 38 -0.72 21.47 -11.36
N ALA A 39 -0.12 21.90 -10.25
CA ALA A 39 1.16 22.62 -10.28
C ALA A 39 2.32 21.69 -10.66
N VAL A 40 3.36 22.26 -11.27
CA VAL A 40 4.66 21.58 -11.48
C VAL A 40 5.25 21.15 -10.14
N LEU A 41 5.80 19.96 -10.07
CA LEU A 41 6.41 19.41 -8.86
C LEU A 41 7.75 18.72 -9.16
N ASP A 42 8.77 19.04 -8.36
CA ASP A 42 10.02 18.27 -8.35
C ASP A 42 9.84 16.97 -7.54
N VAL A 43 9.90 15.85 -8.23
CA VAL A 43 9.74 14.51 -7.67
C VAL A 43 11.05 13.84 -7.24
N SER A 44 12.15 14.57 -7.18
CA SER A 44 13.47 14.02 -6.79
C SER A 44 13.54 13.47 -5.36
N GLY A 45 12.57 13.84 -4.50
CA GLY A 45 12.43 13.33 -3.14
C GLY A 45 11.72 11.97 -3.04
N TRP A 46 11.13 11.49 -4.11
CA TRP A 46 10.40 10.22 -4.13
C TRP A 46 11.33 9.03 -4.41
N SER A 47 11.06 7.89 -3.79
CA SER A 47 11.91 6.69 -3.93
C SER A 47 11.40 5.70 -4.97
N SER A 48 10.13 5.75 -5.31
CA SER A 48 9.48 4.79 -6.20
C SER A 48 8.45 5.44 -7.10
N ARG A 49 8.24 4.86 -8.26
CA ARG A 49 7.13 5.19 -9.15
C ARG A 49 6.62 3.96 -9.89
N LYS A 50 5.40 4.05 -10.41
CA LYS A 50 4.80 3.10 -11.34
C LYS A 50 4.19 3.84 -12.52
N SER A 51 4.31 3.29 -13.71
CA SER A 51 3.53 3.77 -14.86
C SER A 51 2.06 3.46 -14.65
N VAL A 52 1.20 4.32 -15.19
CA VAL A 52 -0.25 4.13 -15.19
C VAL A 52 -0.73 3.98 -16.62
N GLU A 53 -1.35 2.86 -16.93
CA GLU A 53 -1.87 2.58 -18.25
C GLU A 53 -3.34 2.99 -18.36
N ILE A 54 -3.63 3.87 -19.30
CA ILE A 54 -4.97 4.42 -19.58
C ILE A 54 -5.50 3.78 -20.87
N ILE A 55 -6.59 3.02 -20.74
CA ILE A 55 -7.22 2.31 -21.87
C ILE A 55 -8.20 3.21 -22.62
N ARG A 56 -8.93 4.08 -21.92
CA ARG A 56 -9.95 4.96 -22.47
C ARG A 56 -9.90 6.33 -21.79
N PRO A 57 -10.21 7.42 -22.53
CA PRO A 57 -10.25 8.74 -21.94
C PRO A 57 -11.38 8.89 -20.92
N GLY A 58 -11.27 9.90 -20.05
CA GLY A 58 -12.30 10.28 -19.08
C GLY A 58 -11.94 9.94 -17.64
N ALA A 59 -12.95 9.70 -16.79
CA ALA A 59 -12.73 9.36 -15.40
C ALA A 59 -12.09 7.97 -15.25
N GLN A 60 -11.00 7.92 -14.51
CA GLN A 60 -10.19 6.72 -14.26
C GLN A 60 -10.27 6.30 -12.81
N GLN A 61 -10.05 5.01 -12.58
CA GLN A 61 -9.93 4.42 -11.26
C GLN A 61 -8.72 3.51 -11.20
N ILE A 62 -7.82 3.74 -10.24
CA ILE A 62 -6.70 2.84 -9.93
C ILE A 62 -6.93 2.24 -8.54
N GLU A 63 -6.83 0.92 -8.39
CA GLU A 63 -6.69 0.29 -7.08
C GLU A 63 -5.19 0.21 -6.73
N LEU A 64 -4.81 0.71 -5.54
CA LEU A 64 -3.43 0.68 -5.08
C LEU A 64 -3.02 -0.77 -4.79
N ASP A 65 -1.94 -1.20 -5.39
CA ASP A 65 -1.38 -2.54 -5.19
C ASP A 65 -0.49 -2.63 -3.95
N LEU A 66 0.02 -3.83 -3.67
CA LEU A 66 0.82 -4.10 -2.47
C LEU A 66 2.14 -3.34 -2.43
N ASP A 67 2.73 -3.00 -3.58
CA ASP A 67 3.98 -2.24 -3.63
C ASP A 67 3.73 -0.80 -3.16
N VAL A 68 2.68 -0.17 -3.69
CA VAL A 68 2.28 1.18 -3.28
C VAL A 68 1.89 1.18 -1.80
N LEU A 69 1.05 0.22 -1.36
CA LEU A 69 0.61 0.12 0.03
C LEU A 69 1.77 -0.10 1.02
N SER A 70 2.83 -0.80 0.58
CA SER A 70 4.01 -1.08 1.39
C SER A 70 4.95 0.11 1.55
N HIS A 71 5.10 0.93 0.50
CA HIS A 71 6.12 1.98 0.44
C HIS A 71 5.58 3.39 0.62
N ALA A 72 4.29 3.62 0.37
CA ALA A 72 3.66 4.92 0.61
C ALA A 72 3.51 5.21 2.11
N GLN A 73 3.37 6.48 2.44
CA GLN A 73 2.94 6.89 3.79
C GLN A 73 1.54 6.33 4.09
N ARG A 74 1.24 6.07 5.35
CA ARG A 74 -0.03 5.44 5.76
C ARG A 74 -1.29 6.23 5.43
N GLY A 75 -1.19 7.54 5.47
CA GLY A 75 -2.26 8.43 5.07
C GLY A 75 -2.26 8.73 3.57
N PHE A 76 -1.26 8.19 2.84
CA PHE A 76 -1.04 8.47 1.41
C PHE A 76 -0.69 9.93 1.11
N GLU A 77 -0.06 10.62 2.07
CA GLU A 77 0.33 12.02 1.95
C GLU A 77 1.38 12.22 0.84
N ASP A 78 2.17 11.19 0.57
CA ASP A 78 3.25 11.21 -0.41
C ASP A 78 2.86 10.73 -1.81
N LEU A 79 1.61 10.33 -2.04
CA LEU A 79 1.19 9.97 -3.39
C LEU A 79 1.17 11.20 -4.30
N ARG A 80 1.71 11.06 -5.51
CA ARG A 80 1.62 12.06 -6.58
C ARG A 80 1.39 11.37 -7.91
N LEU A 81 0.33 11.75 -8.58
CA LEU A 81 0.10 11.36 -9.97
C LEU A 81 0.65 12.46 -10.86
N MET A 82 1.54 12.12 -11.79
CA MET A 82 2.29 13.08 -12.59
C MET A 82 2.12 12.82 -14.08
N ARG A 83 2.01 13.90 -14.86
CA ARG A 83 2.02 13.93 -16.31
C ARG A 83 2.99 15.04 -16.76
N ASP A 84 4.03 14.72 -17.50
CA ASP A 84 5.00 15.67 -18.08
C ASP A 84 5.58 16.70 -17.08
N GLY A 85 5.74 16.30 -15.81
CA GLY A 85 6.28 17.14 -14.74
C GLY A 85 5.23 17.94 -13.97
N GLU A 86 3.98 17.87 -14.35
CA GLU A 86 2.85 18.48 -13.67
C GLU A 86 2.04 17.44 -12.89
N GLN A 87 1.42 17.86 -11.79
CA GLN A 87 0.55 16.98 -11.01
C GLN A 87 -0.78 16.78 -11.73
N VAL A 88 -1.31 15.57 -11.69
CA VAL A 88 -2.69 15.27 -12.06
C VAL A 88 -3.51 15.18 -10.76
N PRO A 89 -4.51 16.05 -10.55
CA PRO A 89 -5.34 16.00 -9.36
C PRO A 89 -6.11 14.69 -9.24
N TYR A 90 -6.23 14.17 -8.02
CA TYR A 90 -6.95 12.93 -7.73
C TYR A 90 -7.71 12.99 -6.41
N VAL A 91 -8.65 12.07 -6.25
CA VAL A 91 -9.38 11.80 -5.00
C VAL A 91 -9.04 10.39 -4.53
N ILE A 92 -8.79 10.23 -3.23
CA ILE A 92 -8.59 8.92 -2.60
C ILE A 92 -9.90 8.43 -2.00
N GLU A 93 -10.28 7.21 -2.33
CA GLU A 93 -11.37 6.49 -1.68
C GLU A 93 -10.82 5.28 -0.89
N ARG A 94 -11.13 5.22 0.38
CA ARG A 94 -10.99 4.00 1.20
C ARG A 94 -12.29 3.23 1.10
N THR A 95 -12.29 2.16 0.31
CA THR A 95 -13.49 1.39 0.04
C THR A 95 -13.86 0.48 1.20
N SER A 96 -15.11 -0.02 1.24
CA SER A 96 -15.49 -1.10 2.14
C SER A 96 -15.05 -2.50 1.66
N ILE A 97 -14.44 -2.57 0.48
CA ILE A 97 -14.01 -3.83 -0.14
C ILE A 97 -12.76 -4.33 0.61
N GLN A 98 -12.84 -5.57 1.10
CA GLN A 98 -11.71 -6.22 1.73
C GLN A 98 -10.95 -7.09 0.73
N ARG A 99 -9.63 -7.03 0.78
CA ARG A 99 -8.71 -7.89 0.05
C ARG A 99 -8.07 -8.87 1.02
N VAL A 100 -7.73 -10.05 0.51
CA VAL A 100 -7.17 -11.16 1.30
C VAL A 100 -5.71 -11.35 0.96
N LEU A 101 -4.90 -11.55 2.00
CA LEU A 101 -3.50 -11.97 1.91
C LEU A 101 -3.35 -13.32 2.59
N ILE A 102 -2.65 -14.23 1.94
CA ILE A 102 -2.29 -15.52 2.52
C ILE A 102 -0.84 -15.39 3.02
N PRO A 103 -0.60 -15.49 4.33
CA PRO A 103 0.76 -15.40 4.87
C PRO A 103 1.53 -16.70 4.68
N ASN A 104 2.87 -16.63 4.73
CA ASN A 104 3.69 -17.77 5.06
C ASN A 104 3.59 -18.03 6.57
N VAL A 105 3.40 -19.28 6.98
CA VAL A 105 3.16 -19.65 8.38
C VAL A 105 4.21 -20.65 8.85
N THR A 106 4.86 -20.34 9.97
CA THR A 106 5.73 -21.27 10.69
C THR A 106 5.14 -21.54 12.07
N VAL A 107 4.97 -22.81 12.42
CA VAL A 107 4.37 -23.23 13.71
C VAL A 107 5.45 -23.74 14.64
N THR A 108 5.43 -23.26 15.86
CA THR A 108 6.32 -23.72 16.94
C THR A 108 5.47 -24.18 18.12
N ASN A 109 5.76 -25.40 18.62
CA ASN A 109 5.14 -25.95 19.81
C ASN A 109 6.23 -26.18 20.87
N SER A 110 6.06 -25.59 22.05
CA SER A 110 6.89 -25.87 23.21
C SER A 110 6.13 -26.71 24.21
N THR A 111 6.73 -27.81 24.64
CA THR A 111 6.21 -28.69 25.70
C THR A 111 6.82 -28.39 27.07
N ALA A 112 7.91 -27.62 27.10
CA ALA A 112 8.51 -27.16 28.36
C ALA A 112 7.59 -26.11 29.02
N PRO A 113 7.35 -26.16 30.33
CA PRO A 113 6.53 -25.19 31.03
C PRO A 113 7.13 -23.76 30.98
N PRO A 114 6.30 -22.75 30.64
CA PRO A 114 4.90 -22.85 30.22
C PRO A 114 4.77 -23.40 28.78
N ALA A 115 3.99 -24.48 28.61
CA ALA A 115 3.73 -25.04 27.29
C ALA A 115 2.94 -24.06 26.43
N PHE A 116 3.40 -23.78 25.20
CA PHE A 116 2.73 -22.83 24.30
C PHE A 116 2.73 -23.34 22.85
N THR A 117 1.83 -22.79 22.06
CA THR A 117 1.82 -22.88 20.58
C THR A 117 1.89 -21.48 20.01
N SER A 118 2.75 -21.31 19.02
CA SER A 118 3.00 -20.04 18.35
C SER A 118 2.97 -20.22 16.84
N TRP A 119 2.28 -19.33 16.14
CA TRP A 119 2.22 -19.24 14.68
C TRP A 119 2.86 -17.93 14.25
N LEU A 120 4.04 -18.04 13.62
CA LEU A 120 4.72 -16.89 13.00
C LEU A 120 4.20 -16.70 11.58
N PHE A 121 3.71 -15.54 11.28
CA PHE A 121 3.23 -15.13 9.96
C PHE A 121 4.19 -14.15 9.33
N THR A 122 4.55 -14.39 8.06
CA THR A 122 5.29 -13.46 7.24
C THR A 122 4.43 -13.07 6.05
N LEU A 123 4.13 -11.79 5.92
CA LEU A 123 3.38 -11.23 4.79
C LEU A 123 4.29 -11.05 3.57
N PRO A 124 3.73 -10.98 2.34
CA PRO A 124 4.51 -10.84 1.10
C PRO A 124 5.25 -9.51 1.00
N LYS A 125 4.80 -8.49 1.71
CA LYS A 125 5.42 -7.16 1.84
C LYS A 125 5.30 -6.68 3.29
N SER A 126 6.22 -5.81 3.70
CA SER A 126 6.14 -5.11 4.98
C SER A 126 5.14 -3.94 4.91
N ASN A 127 4.83 -3.35 6.05
CA ASN A 127 4.01 -2.12 6.19
C ASN A 127 2.60 -2.17 5.58
N LEU A 128 2.07 -3.36 5.29
CA LEU A 128 0.72 -3.48 4.74
C LEU A 128 -0.35 -3.10 5.78
N PRO A 129 -1.41 -2.37 5.38
CA PRO A 129 -2.45 -1.88 6.29
C PRO A 129 -3.47 -2.97 6.66
N VAL A 130 -2.99 -4.12 7.14
CA VAL A 130 -3.85 -5.24 7.54
C VAL A 130 -4.57 -4.93 8.85
N THR A 131 -5.87 -5.27 8.91
CA THR A 131 -6.76 -4.94 10.04
C THR A 131 -7.40 -6.15 10.68
N ARG A 132 -7.32 -7.33 10.06
CA ARG A 132 -7.96 -8.54 10.56
C ARG A 132 -7.16 -9.77 10.16
N LEU A 133 -7.02 -10.71 11.10
CA LEU A 133 -6.56 -12.08 10.88
C LEU A 133 -7.75 -13.02 11.03
N SER A 134 -7.93 -13.99 10.14
CA SER A 134 -8.85 -15.11 10.34
C SER A 134 -8.17 -16.45 10.14
N CYS A 135 -8.71 -17.49 10.76
CA CYS A 135 -8.27 -18.86 10.61
C CYS A 135 -9.43 -19.84 10.89
N VAL A 136 -9.20 -21.12 10.63
CA VAL A 136 -10.13 -22.20 10.90
C VAL A 136 -9.52 -23.13 11.94
N ALA A 137 -10.28 -23.46 12.99
CA ALA A 137 -9.86 -24.43 13.99
C ALA A 137 -10.23 -25.87 13.57
N ARG A 138 -9.25 -26.79 13.62
CA ARG A 138 -9.47 -28.23 13.46
C ARG A 138 -9.78 -28.92 14.79
N THR A 139 -9.18 -28.39 15.87
CA THR A 139 -9.42 -28.91 17.23
C THR A 139 -10.88 -28.71 17.61
N PRO A 140 -11.63 -29.78 17.94
CA PRO A 140 -13.08 -29.70 18.13
C PRO A 140 -13.51 -29.12 19.48
N LEU A 141 -12.62 -29.11 20.46
CA LEU A 141 -12.90 -28.65 21.82
C LEU A 141 -11.68 -27.93 22.40
N PHE A 142 -11.83 -26.65 22.67
CA PHE A 142 -10.83 -25.87 23.39
C PHE A 142 -11.42 -24.54 23.89
N GLN A 143 -10.79 -24.01 24.91
CA GLN A 143 -10.89 -22.60 25.31
C GLN A 143 -9.48 -22.11 25.56
N ARG A 144 -9.05 -21.07 24.81
CA ARG A 144 -7.70 -20.51 24.88
C ARG A 144 -7.73 -19.00 24.76
N GLU A 145 -6.85 -18.35 25.50
CA GLU A 145 -6.49 -16.98 25.26
C GLU A 145 -5.50 -16.93 24.11
N MET A 146 -5.85 -16.15 23.10
CA MET A 146 -5.06 -15.94 21.88
C MET A 146 -4.49 -14.55 21.91
N ASN A 147 -3.17 -14.45 21.80
CA ASN A 147 -2.44 -13.20 21.82
C ASN A 147 -1.80 -12.96 20.45
N LEU A 148 -2.19 -11.87 19.78
CA LEU A 148 -1.60 -11.46 18.51
C LEU A 148 -0.59 -10.34 18.79
N TYR A 149 0.65 -10.55 18.35
CA TYR A 149 1.76 -9.61 18.47
C TYR A 149 2.27 -9.22 17.09
N GLU A 150 2.84 -8.03 17.03
CA GLU A 150 3.75 -7.61 15.99
C GLU A 150 5.17 -7.87 16.44
N LEU A 151 6.02 -8.44 15.56
CA LEU A 151 7.46 -8.54 15.78
C LEU A 151 8.14 -7.28 15.29
N ILE A 152 8.68 -6.51 16.20
CA ILE A 152 9.45 -5.30 15.89
C ILE A 152 10.93 -5.61 16.13
N PHE A 153 11.75 -5.27 15.14
CA PHE A 153 13.20 -5.35 15.22
C PHE A 153 13.73 -3.94 15.44
N ASP A 154 14.47 -3.73 16.53
CA ASP A 154 15.15 -2.47 16.73
C ASP A 154 16.47 -2.40 15.92
N GLU A 155 17.11 -1.24 15.89
CA GLU A 155 18.41 -1.04 15.20
C GLU A 155 19.56 -1.93 15.73
N ARG A 156 19.35 -2.64 16.85
CA ARG A 156 20.31 -3.54 17.51
C ARG A 156 19.95 -5.00 17.35
N ASP A 157 19.06 -5.33 16.39
CA ASP A 157 18.50 -6.69 16.19
C ASP A 157 17.84 -7.28 17.45
N THR A 158 17.39 -6.44 18.39
CA THR A 158 16.64 -6.90 19.55
C THR A 158 15.18 -6.99 19.17
N ASN A 159 14.63 -8.20 19.25
CA ASN A 159 13.22 -8.44 18.97
C ASN A 159 12.38 -8.08 20.19
N TYR A 160 11.32 -7.31 19.99
CA TYR A 160 10.29 -7.17 21.01
C TYR A 160 8.89 -7.34 20.39
N ASN A 161 8.00 -7.89 21.22
CA ASN A 161 6.63 -8.16 20.83
C ASN A 161 5.77 -6.96 21.20
N TYR A 162 5.10 -6.35 20.21
CA TYR A 162 4.09 -5.35 20.46
C TYR A 162 2.70 -6.00 20.39
N SER A 163 1.97 -6.00 21.52
CA SER A 163 0.65 -6.63 21.57
C SER A 163 -0.38 -5.83 20.75
N LEU A 164 -1.00 -6.50 19.80
CA LEU A 164 -2.03 -5.92 18.93
C LEU A 164 -3.43 -6.25 19.44
N LYS A 165 -3.65 -7.50 19.88
CA LYS A 165 -4.96 -7.97 20.32
C LYS A 165 -4.82 -9.23 21.18
N THR A 166 -5.63 -9.28 22.23
CA THR A 166 -5.84 -10.49 23.05
C THR A 166 -7.34 -10.80 23.06
N GLU A 167 -7.69 -12.06 22.84
CA GLU A 167 -9.08 -12.53 22.83
C GLU A 167 -9.17 -13.99 23.24
N THR A 168 -10.20 -14.36 23.97
CA THR A 168 -10.45 -15.76 24.32
C THR A 168 -11.30 -16.45 23.26
N TRP A 169 -10.72 -17.46 22.61
CA TRP A 169 -11.43 -18.30 21.66
C TRP A 169 -11.96 -19.56 22.32
N THR A 170 -13.22 -19.87 22.03
CA THR A 170 -13.89 -21.08 22.54
C THR A 170 -14.48 -21.88 21.37
N GLN A 171 -14.07 -23.13 21.24
CA GLN A 171 -14.63 -24.10 20.33
C GLN A 171 -15.26 -25.22 21.09
N THR A 172 -16.49 -25.60 20.68
CA THR A 172 -17.20 -26.77 21.20
C THR A 172 -17.70 -27.63 20.05
N PRO A 173 -17.93 -28.94 20.25
CA PRO A 173 -18.42 -29.83 19.18
C PRO A 173 -19.75 -29.37 18.55
N ASN A 174 -20.58 -28.64 19.28
CA ASN A 174 -21.87 -28.16 18.82
C ASN A 174 -21.79 -26.81 18.08
N ARG A 175 -20.65 -26.11 18.10
CA ARG A 175 -20.45 -24.84 17.38
C ARG A 175 -20.35 -25.12 15.89
N LYS A 176 -21.26 -24.53 15.09
CA LYS A 176 -21.32 -24.71 13.63
C LYS A 176 -20.13 -24.07 12.91
N SER A 177 -19.78 -22.87 13.30
CA SER A 177 -18.62 -22.16 12.71
C SER A 177 -17.34 -22.59 13.39
N LYS A 178 -16.35 -22.97 12.59
CA LYS A 178 -14.98 -23.24 13.01
C LYS A 178 -14.04 -22.08 12.72
N GLU A 179 -14.57 -21.00 12.14
CA GLU A 179 -13.80 -19.80 11.81
C GLU A 179 -13.68 -18.88 13.02
N PHE A 180 -12.48 -18.40 13.24
CA PHE A 180 -12.11 -17.39 14.24
C PHE A 180 -11.46 -16.21 13.56
N SER A 181 -11.62 -15.03 14.15
CA SER A 181 -10.98 -13.84 13.64
C SER A 181 -10.58 -12.90 14.77
N LEU A 182 -9.50 -12.17 14.56
CA LEU A 182 -9.04 -11.06 15.40
C LEU A 182 -9.03 -9.80 14.57
N GLU A 183 -9.72 -8.76 15.03
CA GLU A 183 -9.64 -7.42 14.45
C GLU A 183 -8.71 -6.57 15.30
N PHE A 184 -7.82 -5.82 14.65
CA PHE A 184 -6.80 -5.00 15.29
C PHE A 184 -6.54 -3.72 14.49
N ILE A 185 -5.90 -2.76 15.15
CA ILE A 185 -5.43 -1.54 14.49
C ILE A 185 -4.15 -1.89 13.71
N PRO A 186 -4.02 -1.48 12.44
CA PRO A 186 -2.82 -1.77 11.67
C PRO A 186 -1.57 -1.24 12.37
N PRO A 187 -0.56 -2.09 12.58
CA PRO A 187 0.70 -1.68 13.18
C PRO A 187 1.52 -0.79 12.23
N GLU A 188 2.47 -0.01 12.76
CA GLU A 188 3.15 1.00 11.94
C GLU A 188 4.28 0.49 11.04
N GLN A 189 4.89 -0.68 11.31
CA GLN A 189 6.19 -0.99 10.70
C GLN A 189 6.44 -2.44 10.33
N THR A 190 5.48 -3.35 10.11
CA THR A 190 5.94 -4.72 9.98
C THR A 190 5.31 -5.56 8.88
N GLY A 191 6.03 -6.65 8.53
CA GLY A 191 5.52 -7.75 7.74
C GLY A 191 5.44 -9.06 8.53
N SER A 192 5.75 -9.06 9.84
CA SER A 192 5.80 -10.26 10.67
C SER A 192 4.91 -10.16 11.90
N PHE A 193 4.06 -11.15 12.08
CA PHE A 193 3.10 -11.24 13.19
C PHE A 193 3.26 -12.59 13.88
N VAL A 194 2.94 -12.63 15.16
CA VAL A 194 2.88 -13.87 15.93
C VAL A 194 1.52 -13.99 16.62
N LEU A 195 0.84 -15.10 16.37
CA LEU A 195 -0.30 -15.53 17.18
C LEU A 195 0.20 -16.58 18.17
N GLU A 196 -0.07 -16.38 19.45
CA GLU A 196 0.42 -17.28 20.50
C GLU A 196 -0.70 -17.64 21.48
N THR A 197 -0.64 -18.84 22.00
CA THR A 197 -1.49 -19.30 23.09
C THR A 197 -0.75 -20.21 24.05
N GLN A 198 -1.04 -20.10 25.34
CA GLN A 198 -0.61 -21.05 26.33
C GLN A 198 -1.50 -22.30 26.31
N ASN A 199 -0.89 -23.46 26.24
CA ASN A 199 -1.62 -24.74 26.19
C ASN A 199 -2.05 -25.25 27.57
N GLY A 200 -1.33 -24.82 28.65
CA GLY A 200 -1.52 -25.38 29.98
C GLY A 200 -1.28 -26.90 29.98
N ASP A 201 -2.17 -27.65 30.56
CA ASP A 201 -2.12 -29.13 30.64
C ASP A 201 -2.78 -29.83 29.42
N ASN A 202 -3.08 -29.09 28.36
CA ASN A 202 -3.79 -29.61 27.20
C ASN A 202 -2.85 -29.72 25.99
N PRO A 203 -3.19 -30.56 25.00
CA PRO A 203 -2.43 -30.65 23.77
C PRO A 203 -2.53 -29.33 22.97
N PRO A 204 -1.55 -29.06 22.09
CA PRO A 204 -1.60 -27.95 21.15
C PRO A 204 -2.91 -27.95 20.35
N ILE A 205 -3.46 -26.75 20.08
CA ILE A 205 -4.59 -26.60 19.16
C ILE A 205 -4.10 -26.54 17.71
N GLU A 206 -4.91 -27.10 16.82
CA GLU A 206 -4.64 -27.07 15.39
C GLU A 206 -5.48 -25.98 14.72
N LEU A 207 -4.80 -25.03 14.11
CA LEU A 207 -5.37 -23.94 13.30
C LEU A 207 -4.82 -24.00 11.88
N GLU A 208 -5.68 -23.67 10.91
CA GLU A 208 -5.33 -23.66 9.50
C GLU A 208 -6.02 -22.55 8.73
N SER A 209 -5.73 -22.42 7.42
CA SER A 209 -6.38 -21.47 6.51
C SER A 209 -6.28 -20.03 6.98
N PHE A 210 -5.10 -19.62 7.43
CA PHE A 210 -4.84 -18.26 7.89
C PHE A 210 -4.95 -17.26 6.75
N ARG A 211 -5.66 -16.16 7.02
CA ARG A 211 -5.90 -15.07 6.07
C ARG A 211 -5.80 -13.73 6.79
N PHE A 212 -5.03 -12.82 6.24
CA PHE A 212 -5.03 -11.42 6.63
C PHE A 212 -5.90 -10.62 5.68
N PHE A 213 -6.51 -9.55 6.18
CA PHE A 213 -7.42 -8.69 5.42
C PHE A 213 -7.00 -7.24 5.53
N TYR A 214 -7.11 -6.51 4.41
CA TYR A 214 -6.93 -5.07 4.33
C TYR A 214 -8.01 -4.46 3.45
N GLN A 215 -8.26 -3.15 3.63
CA GLN A 215 -9.23 -2.42 2.81
C GLN A 215 -8.58 -1.97 1.49
N ALA A 216 -9.26 -2.23 0.37
CA ALA A 216 -8.84 -1.70 -0.92
C ALA A 216 -8.93 -0.18 -0.92
N THR A 217 -7.87 0.47 -1.35
CA THR A 217 -7.80 1.92 -1.53
C THR A 217 -7.70 2.23 -3.01
N ARG A 218 -8.43 3.24 -3.48
CA ARG A 218 -8.50 3.63 -4.88
C ARG A 218 -8.22 5.11 -5.07
N LEU A 219 -7.58 5.43 -6.19
CA LEU A 219 -7.44 6.79 -6.69
C LEU A 219 -8.43 7.00 -7.83
N PHE A 220 -9.08 8.16 -7.83
CA PHE A 220 -9.94 8.63 -8.92
C PHE A 220 -9.39 9.92 -9.49
N PHE A 221 -9.25 9.97 -10.82
CA PHE A 221 -8.70 11.11 -11.54
C PHE A 221 -9.26 11.16 -12.97
N LYS A 222 -8.95 12.20 -13.72
CA LYS A 222 -9.27 12.31 -15.14
C LYS A 222 -8.00 12.17 -15.96
N ALA A 223 -8.08 11.44 -17.07
CA ALA A 223 -6.97 11.30 -18.01
C ALA A 223 -7.47 11.11 -19.44
N GLU A 224 -6.64 11.46 -20.39
CA GLU A 224 -6.87 11.27 -21.82
C GLU A 224 -6.20 9.97 -22.32
N ALA A 225 -6.68 9.47 -23.44
CA ALA A 225 -6.11 8.29 -24.05
C ALA A 225 -4.69 8.58 -24.57
N GLY A 226 -3.71 7.78 -24.11
CA GLY A 226 -2.31 7.95 -24.50
C GLY A 226 -1.49 8.82 -23.55
N ASP A 227 -2.09 9.34 -22.49
CA ASP A 227 -1.36 10.05 -21.44
C ASP A 227 -0.28 9.15 -20.83
N GLN A 228 0.93 9.68 -20.69
CA GLN A 228 2.01 9.02 -19.97
C GLN A 228 2.00 9.45 -18.50
N LEU A 229 1.27 8.70 -17.70
CA LEU A 229 1.11 8.97 -16.28
C LEU A 229 2.05 8.11 -15.44
N PHE A 230 2.55 8.69 -14.36
CA PHE A 230 3.32 7.99 -13.33
C PHE A 230 2.77 8.28 -11.95
N LEU A 231 2.55 7.23 -11.17
CA LEU A 231 2.26 7.33 -9.75
C LEU A 231 3.55 7.25 -8.95
N TYR A 232 3.90 8.34 -8.25
CA TYR A 232 5.07 8.45 -7.37
C TYR A 232 4.67 8.24 -5.92
N TYR A 233 5.54 7.56 -5.15
CA TYR A 233 5.34 7.26 -3.72
C TYR A 233 6.68 6.97 -3.02
N GLY A 234 6.68 6.85 -1.68
CA GLY A 234 7.87 6.56 -0.88
C GLY A 234 8.68 7.81 -0.51
N ASN A 235 8.01 8.96 -0.30
CA ASN A 235 8.63 10.16 0.25
C ASN A 235 8.08 10.46 1.65
N SER A 236 8.81 10.05 2.70
CA SER A 236 8.40 10.22 4.10
C SER A 236 8.32 11.69 4.58
N ARG A 237 8.69 12.66 3.74
CA ARG A 237 8.67 14.10 4.08
C ARG A 237 7.64 14.87 3.26
N ALA A 238 6.92 14.19 2.37
CA ALA A 238 5.89 14.86 1.58
C ALA A 238 4.65 15.11 2.45
N ASP A 239 4.10 16.30 2.31
CA ASP A 239 2.81 16.65 2.87
C ASP A 239 1.67 16.23 1.92
N GLN A 240 0.46 16.10 2.46
CA GLN A 240 -0.72 15.75 1.67
C GLN A 240 -0.98 16.83 0.59
N PRO A 241 -1.24 16.43 -0.66
CA PRO A 241 -1.59 17.39 -1.69
C PRO A 241 -2.99 17.97 -1.43
N HIS A 242 -3.14 19.25 -1.71
CA HIS A 242 -4.42 19.95 -1.62
C HIS A 242 -4.90 20.32 -3.01
N TYR A 243 -5.84 19.54 -3.54
CA TYR A 243 -6.45 19.80 -4.83
C TYR A 243 -7.86 20.37 -4.65
N ASP A 244 -8.22 21.37 -5.47
CA ASP A 244 -9.59 21.90 -5.53
C ASP A 244 -10.62 20.85 -6.00
N LEU A 245 -10.13 19.73 -6.50
CA LEU A 245 -10.94 18.58 -6.90
C LEU A 245 -11.82 18.03 -5.76
N SER A 246 -11.45 18.29 -4.51
CA SER A 246 -12.27 17.96 -3.33
C SER A 246 -13.67 18.60 -3.37
N LEU A 247 -13.83 19.74 -4.03
CA LEU A 247 -15.12 20.44 -4.18
C LEU A 247 -16.12 19.68 -5.07
N VAL A 248 -15.63 18.81 -5.93
CA VAL A 248 -16.42 18.04 -6.89
C VAL A 248 -16.22 16.51 -6.72
N ALA A 249 -15.61 16.11 -5.60
CA ALA A 249 -15.28 14.71 -5.32
C ALA A 249 -16.49 13.77 -5.47
N ASP A 250 -17.67 14.16 -4.93
CA ASP A 250 -18.88 13.34 -5.01
C ASP A 250 -19.31 13.09 -6.47
N GLN A 251 -19.12 14.08 -7.35
CA GLN A 251 -19.44 13.95 -8.76
C GLN A 251 -18.47 13.01 -9.47
N LEU A 252 -17.18 13.09 -9.15
CA LEU A 252 -16.15 12.19 -9.66
C LEU A 252 -16.38 10.75 -9.17
N LEU A 253 -16.71 10.59 -7.89
CA LEU A 253 -17.04 9.29 -7.31
C LEU A 253 -18.32 8.67 -7.89
N ALA A 254 -19.28 9.48 -8.35
CA ALA A 254 -20.51 9.02 -8.99
C ALA A 254 -20.39 8.81 -10.51
N ALA A 255 -19.34 9.31 -11.17
CA ALA A 255 -19.15 9.17 -12.61
C ALA A 255 -18.88 7.71 -13.02
N ASP A 256 -19.18 7.35 -14.27
CA ASP A 256 -18.71 6.11 -14.86
C ASP A 256 -17.19 6.15 -15.03
N LYS A 257 -16.50 5.12 -14.52
CA LYS A 257 -15.05 5.07 -14.46
C LYS A 257 -14.50 3.91 -15.26
N THR A 258 -13.37 4.14 -15.90
CA THR A 258 -12.57 3.07 -16.50
C THR A 258 -11.46 2.66 -15.52
N ALA A 259 -11.26 1.35 -15.37
CA ALA A 259 -10.13 0.85 -14.58
C ALA A 259 -8.82 1.10 -15.35
N ALA A 260 -7.93 1.85 -14.74
CA ALA A 260 -6.54 1.96 -15.16
C ALA A 260 -5.68 0.96 -14.38
N THR A 261 -4.55 0.56 -14.94
CA THR A 261 -3.65 -0.44 -14.36
C THR A 261 -2.30 0.16 -14.01
N LEU A 262 -1.71 -0.34 -12.90
CA LEU A 262 -0.35 0.01 -12.50
C LEU A 262 0.64 -0.95 -13.18
N GLY A 263 1.71 -0.38 -13.73
CA GLY A 263 2.85 -1.14 -14.23
C GLY A 263 3.76 -1.64 -13.08
N ASN A 264 4.93 -2.12 -13.46
CA ASN A 264 5.92 -2.56 -12.48
C ASN A 264 6.49 -1.38 -11.67
N GLU A 265 6.90 -1.67 -10.44
CA GLU A 265 7.59 -0.68 -9.61
C GLU A 265 8.98 -0.36 -10.16
N GLU A 266 9.27 0.92 -10.30
CA GLU A 266 10.57 1.44 -10.63
C GLU A 266 11.16 2.16 -9.42
N ALA A 267 12.26 1.63 -8.86
CA ALA A 267 13.00 2.30 -7.81
C ALA A 267 13.76 3.51 -8.39
N LEU A 268 13.50 4.67 -7.82
CA LEU A 268 14.18 5.91 -8.19
C LEU A 268 15.48 6.03 -7.40
N LYS A 269 16.58 6.31 -8.11
CA LYS A 269 17.87 6.58 -7.45
C LYS A 269 17.73 7.88 -6.66
N LYS A 270 17.75 7.78 -5.33
CA LYS A 270 17.90 9.00 -4.51
C LYS A 270 19.18 9.70 -4.98
N SER A 271 19.06 10.97 -5.35
CA SER A 271 20.23 11.79 -5.62
C SER A 271 21.07 11.85 -4.34
N THR A 272 22.12 11.03 -4.30
CA THR A 272 23.01 10.94 -3.14
C THR A 272 24.05 12.05 -3.17
N TRP A 273 23.66 13.28 -3.48
CA TRP A 273 24.59 14.40 -3.43
C TRP A 273 25.30 14.51 -2.08
N ARG A 274 24.59 14.24 -0.96
CA ARG A 274 25.23 14.23 0.36
C ARG A 274 26.20 13.06 0.58
N ALA A 275 25.96 11.90 -0.02
CA ALA A 275 26.88 10.78 0.08
C ALA A 275 28.13 10.97 -0.79
N SER A 276 28.05 11.72 -1.90
CA SER A 276 29.22 12.04 -2.73
C SER A 276 30.17 13.04 -2.07
N ALA A 277 29.71 13.86 -1.13
CA ALA A 277 30.57 14.81 -0.41
C ALA A 277 31.49 14.14 0.62
N THR A 278 31.11 12.96 1.12
CA THR A 278 31.87 12.24 2.18
C THR A 278 32.49 10.93 1.70
N SER A 279 32.15 10.43 0.52
CA SER A 279 32.62 9.16 -0.04
C SER A 279 33.32 9.37 -1.39
N GLY A 280 34.48 8.83 -1.58
CA GLY A 280 35.27 8.92 -2.81
C GLY A 280 36.16 10.16 -2.87
N LYS A 281 36.55 10.60 -4.09
CA LYS A 281 37.44 11.76 -4.32
C LYS A 281 36.92 13.07 -3.69
N GLY A 282 35.61 13.26 -3.57
CA GLY A 282 34.99 14.40 -2.91
C GLY A 282 35.19 14.40 -1.38
N GLY A 283 35.19 13.25 -0.74
CA GLY A 283 35.47 13.10 0.68
C GLY A 283 36.91 13.48 1.02
N MET A 284 37.86 13.12 0.18
CA MET A 284 39.27 13.44 0.37
C MET A 284 39.49 14.97 0.31
N VAL A 285 38.84 15.67 -0.61
CA VAL A 285 38.89 17.15 -0.73
C VAL A 285 38.25 17.81 0.49
N PHE A 286 37.12 17.33 0.97
CA PHE A 286 36.47 17.84 2.18
C PHE A 286 37.40 17.73 3.41
N TRP A 287 38.00 16.56 3.65
CA TRP A 287 38.90 16.30 4.75
C TRP A 287 40.22 17.14 4.62
N ALA A 288 40.71 17.34 3.40
CA ALA A 288 41.86 18.15 3.15
C ALA A 288 41.62 19.65 3.48
N ILE A 289 40.44 20.17 3.09
CA ILE A 289 40.03 21.53 3.41
C ILE A 289 39.84 21.71 4.93
N LEU A 290 39.17 20.76 5.56
CA LEU A 290 38.96 20.77 7.02
C LEU A 290 40.29 20.72 7.78
N GLY A 291 41.23 19.86 7.36
CA GLY A 291 42.56 19.76 7.91
C GLY A 291 43.36 21.07 7.76
N LEU A 292 43.26 21.72 6.58
CA LEU A 292 43.89 23.02 6.36
C LEU A 292 43.35 24.10 7.31
N VAL A 293 42.04 24.18 7.49
CA VAL A 293 41.40 25.12 8.42
C VAL A 293 41.89 24.90 9.86
N VAL A 294 41.97 23.65 10.31
CA VAL A 294 42.47 23.30 11.64
C VAL A 294 43.94 23.74 11.80
N VAL A 295 44.82 23.49 10.81
CA VAL A 295 46.21 23.91 10.84
C VAL A 295 46.33 25.42 10.91
N VAL A 296 45.57 26.17 10.12
CA VAL A 296 45.55 27.64 10.17
C VAL A 296 45.13 28.15 11.54
N LEU A 297 44.09 27.57 12.14
CA LEU A 297 43.63 27.93 13.48
C LEU A 297 44.71 27.66 14.54
N LEU A 298 45.40 26.52 14.46
CA LEU A 298 46.51 26.19 15.39
C LEU A 298 47.68 27.20 15.25
N VAL A 299 48.01 27.58 14.04
CA VAL A 299 49.06 28.60 13.80
C VAL A 299 48.66 29.98 14.38
N VAL A 300 47.39 30.38 14.20
CA VAL A 300 46.86 31.62 14.78
C VAL A 300 46.89 31.56 16.31
N ILE A 301 46.44 30.47 16.90
CA ILE A 301 46.47 30.30 18.36
C ILE A 301 47.91 30.28 18.89
N SER A 302 48.83 29.60 18.22
CA SER A 302 50.24 29.57 18.64
C SER A 302 50.93 30.95 18.59
N ARG A 303 50.49 31.84 17.68
CA ARG A 303 50.97 33.23 17.63
C ARG A 303 50.35 34.17 18.66
N LEU A 304 49.13 33.82 19.12
CA LEU A 304 48.40 34.61 20.12
C LEU A 304 48.78 34.24 21.57
N LEU A 305 49.39 33.06 21.80
CA LEU A 305 49.87 32.66 23.11
C LEU A 305 51.10 33.46 23.49
N PRO A 306 51.12 34.16 24.63
CA PRO A 306 52.29 34.89 25.09
C PRO A 306 53.44 33.93 25.35
N LYS A 307 54.60 34.26 24.80
CA LYS A 307 55.85 33.53 25.00
C LYS A 307 56.23 33.61 26.49
N SER A 308 56.18 32.47 27.20
CA SER A 308 56.63 32.45 28.61
C SER A 308 58.07 32.83 28.71
N GLU A 309 58.36 33.96 29.36
CA GLU A 309 59.71 34.37 29.73
C GLU A 309 60.24 33.34 30.75
N SER A 310 61.31 32.65 30.37
CA SER A 310 62.07 31.80 31.28
C SER A 310 62.81 32.72 32.27
N GLN A 311 62.39 32.69 33.55
CA GLN A 311 63.19 33.30 34.61
C GLN A 311 64.51 32.54 34.74
N PRO A 312 65.67 33.28 34.88
CA PRO A 312 66.96 32.62 35.16
C PRO A 312 67.00 32.06 36.59
N PRO A 313 67.73 30.96 36.85
CA PRO A 313 67.86 30.41 38.20
C PRO A 313 68.73 31.30 39.07
N LYS A 314 68.33 31.50 40.37
CA LYS A 314 69.12 32.07 41.45
C LYS A 314 70.10 31.04 41.98
#